data_76f5831fe34791897497ad6e7e5b7298
#
_entry.id   76f5831fe34791897497ad6e7e5b7298
#
_cell.length_a   1.000
_cell.length_b   1.000
_cell.length_c   1.000
_cell.angle_alpha   90.00
_cell.angle_beta   90.00
_cell.angle_gamma   90.00
#
_symmetry.space_group_name_H-M   'P 1'
#
loop_
_entity.id
_entity.type
_entity.pdbx_description
1 polymer ?
#
loop_
_entity_poly.entity_id
_entity_poly.type
_entity_poly.pdbx_seq_one_letter_code
_entity_poly.pdbx_strand_id
1 'polypeptide(L)'
;MVVTGASSGIGLAAAVALARAGDDVVLLGRDPRRLADAVSRVRDAGGRTPASYRADFSVLDEVRAAGAAIAAAYERIDVLANNAGQLTSVRRPTADGHDATMQINHLGGFLLTHLLLDRLQAAAKPQVPARIVTTSSLAEAWGTLDVDRPGRRQISRWLAYGASKQANILTTVEAARRWTGLGIVATCFFPGLIRSGFGRRSPAFSVARFAPGLFRSSEQGADTLVWLATDPDALVPGGHFAWRAPFPATGRSTDPARAQRLWRSSLAAVEQG
;
A
#
# COMPACT_ATOMS: atom_id res chain seq x y z
N MET A 1 12.14 6.06 -5.60
CA MET A 1 11.03 5.54 -4.74
C MET A 1 9.82 5.24 -5.60
N VAL A 2 9.08 4.14 -5.34
CA VAL A 2 7.88 3.75 -6.08
C VAL A 2 6.64 3.96 -5.19
N VAL A 3 5.62 4.68 -5.68
CA VAL A 3 4.38 4.96 -4.94
C VAL A 3 3.19 4.42 -5.72
N THR A 4 2.45 3.46 -5.12
CA THR A 4 1.23 2.91 -5.71
C THR A 4 0.01 3.73 -5.29
N GLY A 5 -1.01 3.82 -6.16
CA GLY A 5 -2.17 4.68 -5.94
C GLY A 5 -1.81 6.17 -5.95
N ALA A 6 -0.73 6.53 -6.67
CA ALA A 6 -0.18 7.88 -6.70
C ALA A 6 -1.01 8.90 -7.50
N SER A 7 -2.09 8.48 -8.16
CA SER A 7 -2.93 9.38 -8.97
C SER A 7 -3.95 10.20 -8.17
N SER A 8 -4.03 10.02 -6.85
CA SER A 8 -4.95 10.77 -5.98
C SER A 8 -4.69 10.57 -4.50
N GLY A 9 -5.32 11.39 -3.65
CA GLY A 9 -5.36 11.21 -2.20
C GLY A 9 -3.98 11.15 -1.55
N ILE A 10 -3.81 10.21 -0.61
CA ILE A 10 -2.58 10.03 0.18
C ILE A 10 -1.37 9.75 -0.71
N GLY A 11 -1.50 8.86 -1.70
CA GLY A 11 -0.39 8.50 -2.58
C GLY A 11 0.11 9.68 -3.41
N LEU A 12 -0.78 10.52 -3.93
CA LEU A 12 -0.40 11.73 -4.64
C LEU A 12 0.25 12.75 -3.71
N ALA A 13 -0.32 12.96 -2.53
CA ALA A 13 0.24 13.88 -1.54
C ALA A 13 1.66 13.43 -1.08
N ALA A 14 1.85 12.14 -0.87
CA ALA A 14 3.16 11.57 -0.55
C ALA A 14 4.15 11.75 -1.71
N ALA A 15 3.75 11.44 -2.95
CA ALA A 15 4.60 11.61 -4.12
C ALA A 15 5.05 13.06 -4.32
N VAL A 16 4.13 14.02 -4.13
CA VAL A 16 4.44 15.46 -4.18
C VAL A 16 5.41 15.87 -3.07
N ALA A 17 5.22 15.37 -1.85
CA ALA A 17 6.10 15.70 -0.71
C ALA A 17 7.51 15.14 -0.91
N LEU A 18 7.63 13.88 -1.35
CA LEU A 18 8.91 13.23 -1.66
C LEU A 18 9.65 13.95 -2.80
N ALA A 19 8.96 14.25 -3.90
CA ALA A 19 9.56 15.00 -5.01
C ALA A 19 10.05 16.39 -4.60
N ARG A 20 9.29 17.09 -3.74
CA ARG A 20 9.70 18.41 -3.18
C ARG A 20 10.93 18.29 -2.30
N ALA A 21 11.14 17.16 -1.63
CA ALA A 21 12.34 16.86 -0.86
C ALA A 21 13.54 16.48 -1.74
N GLY A 22 13.37 16.35 -3.06
CA GLY A 22 14.43 16.03 -4.02
C GLY A 22 14.52 14.55 -4.40
N ASP A 23 13.58 13.72 -3.92
CA ASP A 23 13.56 12.30 -4.24
C ASP A 23 13.09 12.03 -5.67
N ASP A 24 13.65 10.99 -6.30
CA ASP A 24 13.14 10.43 -7.55
C ASP A 24 11.94 9.54 -7.27
N VAL A 25 10.78 9.96 -7.78
CA VAL A 25 9.51 9.26 -7.55
C VAL A 25 8.98 8.64 -8.83
N VAL A 26 8.54 7.39 -8.71
CA VAL A 26 7.84 6.63 -9.76
C VAL A 26 6.40 6.46 -9.35
N LEU A 27 5.46 6.83 -10.23
CA LEU A 27 4.04 6.84 -9.95
C LEU A 27 3.35 5.61 -10.55
N LEU A 28 2.62 4.85 -9.74
CA LEU A 28 1.69 3.83 -10.21
C LEU A 28 0.25 4.26 -9.99
N GLY A 29 -0.58 4.15 -11.03
CA GLY A 29 -2.01 4.47 -10.95
C GLY A 29 -2.82 3.79 -12.03
N ARG A 30 -4.13 3.65 -11.81
CA ARG A 30 -5.04 2.96 -12.73
C ARG A 30 -5.56 3.88 -13.84
N ASP A 31 -6.00 5.06 -13.47
CA ASP A 31 -6.66 6.01 -14.38
C ASP A 31 -5.61 6.84 -15.11
N PRO A 32 -5.51 6.75 -16.46
CA PRO A 32 -4.46 7.42 -17.21
C PRO A 32 -4.55 8.95 -17.16
N ARG A 33 -5.77 9.51 -17.10
CA ARG A 33 -5.95 10.97 -17.03
C ARG A 33 -5.47 11.51 -15.68
N ARG A 34 -5.93 10.90 -14.58
CA ARG A 34 -5.48 11.27 -13.22
C ARG A 34 -3.98 11.03 -13.03
N LEU A 35 -3.43 10.01 -13.69
CA LEU A 35 -1.99 9.74 -13.61
C LEU A 35 -1.20 10.84 -14.32
N ALA A 36 -1.65 11.32 -15.48
CA ALA A 36 -1.06 12.45 -16.19
C ALA A 36 -1.12 13.75 -15.36
N ASP A 37 -2.27 14.03 -14.73
CA ASP A 37 -2.42 15.15 -13.80
C ASP A 37 -1.45 15.04 -12.61
N ALA A 38 -1.28 13.83 -12.07
CA ALA A 38 -0.35 13.56 -10.97
C ALA A 38 1.10 13.80 -11.40
N VAL A 39 1.50 13.35 -12.59
CA VAL A 39 2.83 13.60 -13.15
C VAL A 39 3.12 15.11 -13.21
N SER A 40 2.17 15.92 -13.71
CA SER A 40 2.34 17.37 -13.77
C SER A 40 2.52 17.97 -12.36
N ARG A 41 1.70 17.58 -11.39
CA ARG A 41 1.78 18.10 -10.03
C ARG A 41 3.09 17.72 -9.32
N VAL A 42 3.56 16.50 -9.52
CA VAL A 42 4.84 16.01 -8.94
C VAL A 42 6.01 16.72 -9.60
N ARG A 43 6.00 16.90 -10.92
CA ARG A 43 7.01 17.69 -11.65
C ARG A 43 7.07 19.13 -11.15
N ASP A 44 5.92 19.77 -11.01
CA ASP A 44 5.86 21.18 -10.58
C ASP A 44 6.35 21.36 -9.12
N ALA A 45 6.26 20.30 -8.31
CA ALA A 45 6.75 20.31 -6.93
C ALA A 45 8.26 20.03 -6.82
N GLY A 46 8.79 19.09 -7.62
CA GLY A 46 10.18 18.60 -7.52
C GLY A 46 11.10 19.02 -8.66
N GLY A 47 10.58 19.75 -9.67
CA GLY A 47 11.36 20.23 -10.82
C GLY A 47 11.74 19.14 -11.84
N ARG A 48 11.46 17.87 -11.56
CA ARG A 48 11.73 16.72 -12.47
C ARG A 48 10.45 15.99 -12.82
N THR A 49 10.32 15.56 -14.09
CA THR A 49 9.17 14.78 -14.54
C THR A 49 9.30 13.35 -14.02
N PRO A 50 8.39 12.87 -13.16
CA PRO A 50 8.44 11.51 -12.65
C PRO A 50 8.07 10.51 -13.75
N ALA A 51 8.68 9.33 -13.72
CA ALA A 51 8.18 8.20 -14.50
C ALA A 51 6.82 7.74 -13.95
N SER A 52 5.96 7.26 -14.83
CA SER A 52 4.65 6.77 -14.44
C SER A 52 4.28 5.49 -15.19
N TYR A 53 3.65 4.56 -14.47
CA TYR A 53 3.19 3.30 -15.01
C TYR A 53 1.71 3.10 -14.70
N ARG A 54 0.97 2.63 -15.70
CA ARG A 54 -0.44 2.28 -15.51
C ARG A 54 -0.55 0.83 -15.04
N ALA A 55 -1.33 0.59 -13.97
CA ALA A 55 -1.75 -0.74 -13.56
C ALA A 55 -3.09 -0.68 -12.80
N ASP A 56 -4.05 -1.49 -13.22
CA ASP A 56 -5.24 -1.79 -12.42
C ASP A 56 -4.97 -3.01 -11.53
N PHE A 57 -4.91 -2.80 -10.23
CA PHE A 57 -4.65 -3.85 -9.25
C PHE A 57 -5.78 -4.89 -9.14
N SER A 58 -6.91 -4.67 -9.83
CA SER A 58 -7.94 -5.70 -10.00
C SER A 58 -7.64 -6.68 -11.14
N VAL A 59 -6.48 -6.53 -11.83
CA VAL A 59 -5.99 -7.40 -12.91
C VAL A 59 -4.52 -7.70 -12.62
N LEU A 60 -4.20 -8.92 -12.17
CA LEU A 60 -2.85 -9.27 -11.74
C LEU A 60 -1.83 -9.19 -12.89
N ASP A 61 -2.24 -9.45 -14.12
CA ASP A 61 -1.37 -9.32 -15.30
C ASP A 61 -0.94 -7.87 -15.56
N GLU A 62 -1.80 -6.88 -15.29
CA GLU A 62 -1.37 -5.48 -15.37
C GLU A 62 -0.34 -5.15 -14.25
N VAL A 63 -0.47 -5.76 -13.09
CA VAL A 63 0.53 -5.63 -12.01
C VAL A 63 1.85 -6.29 -12.40
N ARG A 64 1.80 -7.49 -13.03
CA ARG A 64 2.99 -8.19 -13.56
C ARG A 64 3.71 -7.33 -14.60
N ALA A 65 2.96 -6.82 -15.59
CA ALA A 65 3.51 -5.99 -16.65
C ALA A 65 4.17 -4.71 -16.09
N ALA A 66 3.51 -4.02 -15.17
CA ALA A 66 4.07 -2.82 -14.53
C ALA A 66 5.30 -3.15 -13.67
N GLY A 67 5.26 -4.22 -12.89
CA GLY A 67 6.38 -4.68 -12.08
C GLY A 67 7.60 -5.02 -12.93
N ALA A 68 7.41 -5.76 -14.03
CA ALA A 68 8.48 -6.09 -14.98
C ALA A 68 9.08 -4.85 -15.65
N ALA A 69 8.22 -3.91 -16.07
CA ALA A 69 8.67 -2.65 -16.68
C ALA A 69 9.49 -1.79 -15.70
N ILE A 70 9.06 -1.70 -14.44
CA ILE A 70 9.80 -0.99 -13.40
C ILE A 70 11.14 -1.70 -13.10
N ALA A 71 11.13 -3.02 -12.95
CA ALA A 71 12.34 -3.79 -12.68
C ALA A 71 13.36 -3.69 -13.83
N ALA A 72 12.90 -3.57 -15.08
CA ALA A 72 13.78 -3.35 -16.23
C ALA A 72 14.34 -1.92 -16.29
N ALA A 73 13.59 -0.92 -15.82
CA ALA A 73 13.99 0.49 -15.88
C ALA A 73 14.89 0.94 -14.71
N TYR A 74 14.87 0.22 -13.58
CA TYR A 74 15.58 0.63 -12.37
C TYR A 74 16.43 -0.52 -11.82
N GLU A 75 17.71 -0.27 -11.65
CA GLU A 75 18.64 -1.25 -11.04
C GLU A 75 18.38 -1.42 -9.53
N ARG A 76 17.88 -0.39 -8.86
CA ARG A 76 17.56 -0.39 -7.43
C ARG A 76 16.32 0.43 -7.10
N ILE A 77 15.63 0.06 -6.03
CA ILE A 77 14.47 0.76 -5.48
C ILE A 77 14.67 0.91 -3.98
N ASP A 78 14.85 2.13 -3.50
CA ASP A 78 15.10 2.41 -2.08
C ASP A 78 13.81 2.31 -1.25
N VAL A 79 12.66 2.68 -1.84
CA VAL A 79 11.35 2.64 -1.15
C VAL A 79 10.26 2.15 -2.09
N LEU A 80 9.44 1.21 -1.59
CA LEU A 80 8.16 0.80 -2.19
C LEU A 80 7.02 1.16 -1.23
N ALA A 81 6.17 2.13 -1.62
CA ALA A 81 4.96 2.50 -0.90
C ALA A 81 3.74 1.77 -1.47
N ASN A 82 3.31 0.69 -0.83
CA ASN A 82 2.07 -0.03 -1.11
C ASN A 82 0.88 0.73 -0.52
N ASN A 83 0.47 1.80 -1.22
CA ASN A 83 -0.61 2.67 -0.79
C ASN A 83 -1.89 2.49 -1.62
N ALA A 84 -1.83 1.88 -2.82
CA ALA A 84 -3.02 1.61 -3.61
C ALA A 84 -4.08 0.86 -2.80
N GLY A 85 -5.30 1.34 -2.84
CA GLY A 85 -6.39 0.71 -2.13
C GLY A 85 -7.71 1.46 -2.31
N GLN A 86 -8.79 0.73 -2.16
CA GLN A 86 -10.15 1.27 -2.25
C GLN A 86 -11.14 0.45 -1.41
N LEU A 87 -12.27 1.07 -1.09
CA LEU A 87 -13.47 0.40 -0.63
C LEU A 87 -14.38 0.20 -1.86
N THR A 88 -14.30 -0.97 -2.48
CA THR A 88 -15.08 -1.24 -3.68
C THR A 88 -16.54 -1.55 -3.37
N SER A 89 -17.44 -1.14 -4.27
CA SER A 89 -18.84 -1.60 -4.29
C SER A 89 -19.04 -2.80 -5.23
N VAL A 90 -18.00 -3.22 -5.95
CA VAL A 90 -18.05 -4.34 -6.87
C VAL A 90 -18.23 -5.63 -6.07
N ARG A 91 -19.31 -6.36 -6.40
CA ARG A 91 -19.65 -7.63 -5.74
C ARG A 91 -19.27 -8.87 -6.56
N ARG A 92 -18.71 -8.67 -7.75
CA ARG A 92 -18.23 -9.78 -8.59
C ARG A 92 -16.77 -10.05 -8.29
N PRO A 93 -16.32 -11.31 -8.40
CA PRO A 93 -14.90 -11.62 -8.40
C PRO A 93 -14.16 -10.84 -9.48
N THR A 94 -12.87 -10.62 -9.30
CA THR A 94 -11.98 -10.14 -10.36
C THR A 94 -11.84 -11.19 -11.46
N ALA A 95 -11.18 -10.86 -12.55
CA ALA A 95 -10.83 -11.83 -13.60
C ALA A 95 -9.97 -12.98 -13.04
N ASP A 96 -9.17 -12.70 -12.02
CA ASP A 96 -8.29 -13.66 -11.31
C ASP A 96 -9.06 -14.49 -10.25
N GLY A 97 -10.38 -14.35 -10.13
CA GLY A 97 -11.24 -15.14 -9.24
C GLY A 97 -11.29 -14.67 -7.79
N HIS A 98 -10.69 -13.53 -7.43
CA HIS A 98 -10.59 -13.04 -6.04
C HIS A 98 -11.64 -11.98 -5.69
N ASP A 99 -11.88 -11.79 -4.39
CA ASP A 99 -12.60 -10.60 -3.90
C ASP A 99 -11.85 -9.33 -4.34
N ALA A 100 -12.57 -8.44 -5.04
CA ALA A 100 -11.95 -7.26 -5.65
C ALA A 100 -11.29 -6.31 -4.64
N THR A 101 -11.84 -6.20 -3.42
CA THR A 101 -11.22 -5.38 -2.37
C THR A 101 -9.91 -6.01 -1.87
N MET A 102 -9.93 -7.32 -1.66
CA MET A 102 -8.74 -8.06 -1.23
C MET A 102 -7.65 -8.02 -2.30
N GLN A 103 -8.01 -8.24 -3.55
CA GLN A 103 -7.03 -8.20 -4.63
C GLN A 103 -6.40 -6.83 -4.78
N ILE A 104 -7.20 -5.77 -4.83
CA ILE A 104 -6.67 -4.40 -5.02
C ILE A 104 -5.85 -3.94 -3.81
N ASN A 105 -6.32 -4.21 -2.60
CA ASN A 105 -5.73 -3.65 -1.39
C ASN A 105 -4.56 -4.46 -0.83
N HIS A 106 -4.49 -5.76 -1.18
CA HIS A 106 -3.50 -6.68 -0.64
C HIS A 106 -2.77 -7.47 -1.73
N LEU A 107 -3.44 -8.36 -2.48
CA LEU A 107 -2.76 -9.29 -3.38
C LEU A 107 -1.95 -8.58 -4.49
N GLY A 108 -2.49 -7.50 -5.07
CA GLY A 108 -1.76 -6.73 -6.09
C GLY A 108 -0.49 -6.06 -5.56
N GLY A 109 -0.56 -5.45 -4.35
CA GLY A 109 0.62 -4.88 -3.69
C GLY A 109 1.61 -5.95 -3.25
N PHE A 110 1.13 -7.10 -2.80
CA PHE A 110 1.92 -8.26 -2.44
C PHE A 110 2.69 -8.81 -3.65
N LEU A 111 2.01 -9.00 -4.78
CA LEU A 111 2.63 -9.42 -6.04
C LEU A 111 3.70 -8.41 -6.51
N LEU A 112 3.35 -7.13 -6.55
CA LEU A 112 4.30 -6.08 -6.96
C LEU A 112 5.55 -6.07 -6.08
N THR A 113 5.39 -6.26 -4.76
CA THR A 113 6.51 -6.33 -3.82
C THR A 113 7.46 -7.48 -4.16
N HIS A 114 6.92 -8.66 -4.51
CA HIS A 114 7.75 -9.82 -4.90
C HIS A 114 8.45 -9.59 -6.24
N LEU A 115 7.78 -8.98 -7.22
CA LEU A 115 8.37 -8.64 -8.52
C LEU A 115 9.53 -7.63 -8.41
N LEU A 116 9.49 -6.78 -7.37
CA LEU A 116 10.52 -5.75 -7.16
C LEU A 116 11.52 -6.11 -6.04
N LEU A 117 11.44 -7.32 -5.49
CA LEU A 117 12.25 -7.72 -4.32
C LEU A 117 13.75 -7.60 -4.58
N ASP A 118 14.24 -8.08 -5.73
CA ASP A 118 15.66 -7.99 -6.11
C ASP A 118 16.13 -6.54 -6.21
N ARG A 119 15.25 -5.62 -6.67
CA ARG A 119 15.56 -4.19 -6.77
C ARG A 119 15.58 -3.49 -5.42
N LEU A 120 14.73 -3.93 -4.49
CA LEU A 120 14.75 -3.49 -3.09
C LEU A 120 16.03 -4.00 -2.40
N GLN A 121 16.38 -5.27 -2.61
CA GLN A 121 17.60 -5.85 -2.04
C GLN A 121 18.86 -5.17 -2.60
N ALA A 122 18.87 -4.84 -3.89
CA ALA A 122 19.98 -4.13 -4.52
C ALA A 122 20.18 -2.68 -3.99
N ALA A 123 19.13 -2.08 -3.44
CA ALA A 123 19.22 -0.76 -2.81
C ALA A 123 19.72 -0.82 -1.35
N ALA A 124 19.58 -1.96 -0.69
CA ALA A 124 19.89 -2.13 0.73
C ALA A 124 21.40 -1.95 1.00
N LYS A 125 21.71 -1.13 1.99
CA LYS A 125 23.07 -0.93 2.51
C LYS A 125 23.07 -1.12 4.03
N PRO A 126 24.20 -1.44 4.67
CA PRO A 126 24.26 -1.74 6.10
C PRO A 126 23.60 -0.68 7.00
N GLN A 127 23.73 0.61 6.65
CA GLN A 127 23.17 1.72 7.44
C GLN A 127 21.93 2.38 6.79
N VAL A 128 21.58 1.99 5.57
CA VAL A 128 20.46 2.57 4.80
C VAL A 128 19.66 1.42 4.17
N PRO A 129 18.76 0.79 4.94
CA PRO A 129 17.95 -0.30 4.42
C PRO A 129 16.97 0.19 3.35
N ALA A 130 16.61 -0.69 2.42
CA ALA A 130 15.44 -0.46 1.59
C ALA A 130 14.16 -0.57 2.43
N ARG A 131 13.10 0.11 2.02
CA ARG A 131 11.88 0.22 2.82
C ARG A 131 10.64 -0.21 2.05
N ILE A 132 9.77 -0.94 2.72
CA ILE A 132 8.41 -1.24 2.26
C ILE A 132 7.45 -0.58 3.25
N VAL A 133 6.62 0.33 2.75
CA VAL A 133 5.64 1.06 3.57
C VAL A 133 4.25 0.71 3.09
N THR A 134 3.44 0.05 3.92
CA THR A 134 2.12 -0.44 3.54
C THR A 134 1.00 0.31 4.26
N THR A 135 0.00 0.77 3.52
CA THR A 135 -1.16 1.47 4.09
C THR A 135 -2.14 0.50 4.71
N SER A 136 -2.34 0.60 6.03
CA SER A 136 -3.33 -0.13 6.83
C SER A 136 -4.55 0.74 7.15
N SER A 137 -5.34 0.35 8.15
CA SER A 137 -6.51 1.08 8.65
C SER A 137 -6.95 0.52 10.00
N LEU A 138 -7.62 1.31 10.82
CA LEU A 138 -8.37 0.82 11.99
C LEU A 138 -9.41 -0.25 11.65
N ALA A 139 -9.84 -0.34 10.39
CA ALA A 139 -10.77 -1.34 9.90
C ALA A 139 -10.25 -2.78 10.07
N GLU A 140 -8.95 -2.99 10.28
CA GLU A 140 -8.38 -4.29 10.59
C GLU A 140 -9.03 -4.93 11.83
N ALA A 141 -9.47 -4.11 12.79
CA ALA A 141 -10.05 -4.58 14.04
C ALA A 141 -11.36 -5.36 13.87
N TRP A 142 -12.12 -5.12 12.81
CA TRP A 142 -13.36 -5.86 12.51
C TRP A 142 -13.27 -6.74 11.25
N GLY A 143 -12.10 -6.81 10.61
CA GLY A 143 -11.86 -7.71 9.48
C GLY A 143 -12.03 -9.18 9.87
N THR A 144 -12.64 -9.98 9.00
CA THR A 144 -12.84 -11.43 9.17
C THR A 144 -12.01 -12.19 8.14
N LEU A 145 -10.68 -12.01 8.19
CA LEU A 145 -9.76 -12.61 7.24
C LEU A 145 -9.64 -14.12 7.44
N ASP A 146 -9.97 -14.88 6.39
CA ASP A 146 -9.57 -16.28 6.22
C ASP A 146 -8.14 -16.29 5.65
N VAL A 147 -7.15 -16.58 6.49
CA VAL A 147 -5.73 -16.52 6.11
C VAL A 147 -5.32 -17.65 5.15
N ASP A 148 -6.12 -18.70 5.03
CA ASP A 148 -5.82 -19.81 4.11
C ASP A 148 -6.46 -19.59 2.72
N ARG A 149 -7.46 -18.71 2.64
CA ARG A 149 -8.17 -18.36 1.40
C ARG A 149 -8.38 -16.85 1.32
N PRO A 150 -7.31 -16.05 1.22
CA PRO A 150 -7.39 -14.59 1.30
C PRO A 150 -8.28 -14.00 0.18
N GLY A 151 -8.28 -14.60 -1.01
CA GLY A 151 -9.10 -14.18 -2.13
C GLY A 151 -10.61 -14.51 -1.99
N ARG A 152 -11.02 -15.22 -0.91
CA ARG A 152 -12.41 -15.59 -0.70
C ARG A 152 -13.29 -14.36 -0.53
N ARG A 153 -14.42 -14.33 -1.29
CA ARG A 153 -15.40 -13.26 -1.24
C ARG A 153 -16.00 -13.10 0.15
N GLN A 154 -16.08 -11.87 0.61
CA GLN A 154 -16.74 -11.49 1.85
C GLN A 154 -18.22 -11.10 1.62
N ILE A 155 -19.05 -11.30 2.65
CA ILE A 155 -20.48 -10.97 2.62
C ILE A 155 -20.75 -9.46 2.61
N SER A 156 -19.82 -8.66 3.10
CA SER A 156 -19.90 -7.21 3.20
C SER A 156 -18.62 -6.54 2.69
N ARG A 157 -18.77 -5.43 1.95
CA ARG A 157 -17.64 -4.61 1.52
C ARG A 157 -16.80 -4.08 2.68
N TRP A 158 -17.42 -3.83 3.84
CA TRP A 158 -16.73 -3.36 5.03
C TRP A 158 -15.89 -4.46 5.67
N LEU A 159 -16.41 -5.69 5.72
CA LEU A 159 -15.65 -6.86 6.16
C LEU A 159 -14.50 -7.18 5.19
N ALA A 160 -14.74 -7.10 3.87
CA ALA A 160 -13.71 -7.25 2.85
C ALA A 160 -12.59 -6.20 3.04
N TYR A 161 -12.97 -4.95 3.27
CA TYR A 161 -12.01 -3.89 3.54
C TYR A 161 -11.21 -4.13 4.82
N GLY A 162 -11.89 -4.44 5.93
CA GLY A 162 -11.24 -4.79 7.19
C GLY A 162 -10.29 -5.98 7.05
N ALA A 163 -10.73 -7.05 6.37
CA ALA A 163 -9.91 -8.22 6.08
C ALA A 163 -8.67 -7.86 5.25
N SER A 164 -8.80 -6.99 4.24
CA SER A 164 -7.65 -6.55 3.44
C SER A 164 -6.64 -5.74 4.26
N LYS A 165 -7.11 -4.95 5.23
CA LYS A 165 -6.22 -4.16 6.11
C LYS A 165 -5.57 -5.02 7.19
N GLN A 166 -6.25 -6.06 7.66
CA GLN A 166 -5.66 -7.11 8.49
C GLN A 166 -4.56 -7.86 7.73
N ALA A 167 -4.81 -8.22 6.46
CA ALA A 167 -3.84 -8.87 5.59
C ALA A 167 -2.57 -8.01 5.42
N ASN A 168 -2.71 -6.70 5.24
CA ASN A 168 -1.58 -5.78 5.10
C ASN A 168 -0.68 -5.76 6.35
N ILE A 169 -1.25 -5.78 7.55
CA ILE A 169 -0.46 -5.84 8.80
C ILE A 169 0.24 -7.20 8.93
N LEU A 170 -0.49 -8.31 8.76
CA LEU A 170 0.08 -9.66 8.82
C LEU A 170 1.23 -9.84 7.81
N THR A 171 1.06 -9.35 6.58
CA THR A 171 2.12 -9.39 5.56
C THR A 171 3.32 -8.54 5.97
N THR A 172 3.13 -7.41 6.61
CA THR A 172 4.23 -6.58 7.13
C THR A 172 5.02 -7.31 8.22
N VAL A 173 4.33 -8.00 9.14
CA VAL A 173 4.96 -8.84 10.18
C VAL A 173 5.80 -9.95 9.57
N GLU A 174 5.27 -10.68 8.59
CA GLU A 174 6.01 -11.77 7.96
C GLU A 174 7.13 -11.27 7.04
N ALA A 175 6.94 -10.15 6.35
CA ALA A 175 7.98 -9.50 5.56
C ALA A 175 9.17 -9.08 6.42
N ALA A 176 8.92 -8.52 7.60
CA ALA A 176 9.97 -8.16 8.55
C ALA A 176 10.78 -9.40 8.97
N ARG A 177 10.10 -10.51 9.29
CA ARG A 177 10.75 -11.76 9.66
C ARG A 177 11.63 -12.32 8.53
N ARG A 178 11.17 -12.20 7.27
CA ARG A 178 11.87 -12.76 6.10
C ARG A 178 12.99 -11.88 5.57
N TRP A 179 12.80 -10.56 5.60
CA TRP A 179 13.60 -9.65 4.77
C TRP A 179 14.47 -8.68 5.56
N THR A 180 14.32 -8.59 6.90
CA THR A 180 15.22 -7.75 7.70
C THR A 180 16.69 -8.17 7.53
N GLY A 181 16.97 -9.48 7.48
CA GLY A 181 18.30 -10.00 7.19
C GLY A 181 18.82 -9.72 5.78
N LEU A 182 17.95 -9.31 4.85
CA LEU A 182 18.29 -8.87 3.49
C LEU A 182 18.48 -7.35 3.40
N GLY A 183 18.45 -6.63 4.53
CA GLY A 183 18.54 -5.18 4.58
C GLY A 183 17.25 -4.46 4.13
N ILE A 184 16.10 -5.10 4.25
CA ILE A 184 14.80 -4.52 3.91
C ILE A 184 13.96 -4.36 5.18
N VAL A 185 13.48 -3.14 5.44
CA VAL A 185 12.58 -2.82 6.55
C VAL A 185 11.15 -2.68 6.03
N ALA A 186 10.27 -3.57 6.45
CA ALA A 186 8.84 -3.51 6.16
C ALA A 186 8.10 -2.90 7.35
N THR A 187 7.27 -1.88 7.08
CA THR A 187 6.41 -1.20 8.04
C THR A 187 5.01 -1.00 7.48
N CYS A 188 4.04 -0.78 8.34
CA CYS A 188 2.71 -0.36 7.91
C CYS A 188 2.18 0.79 8.76
N PHE A 189 1.16 1.49 8.26
CA PHE A 189 0.61 2.64 8.96
C PHE A 189 -0.89 2.83 8.75
N PHE A 190 -1.54 3.42 9.74
CA PHE A 190 -2.88 3.96 9.66
C PHE A 190 -2.81 5.47 9.36
N PRO A 191 -3.36 5.95 8.23
CA PRO A 191 -3.27 7.36 7.84
C PRO A 191 -4.21 8.30 8.60
N GLY A 192 -5.11 7.77 9.41
CA GLY A 192 -6.25 8.49 9.98
C GLY A 192 -7.50 8.39 9.10
N LEU A 193 -8.58 9.05 9.52
CA LEU A 193 -9.78 9.21 8.71
C LEU A 193 -9.56 10.33 7.70
N ILE A 194 -9.42 9.98 6.42
CA ILE A 194 -9.04 10.95 5.39
C ILE A 194 -10.28 11.49 4.65
N ARG A 195 -10.34 12.79 4.49
CA ARG A 195 -11.32 13.47 3.63
C ARG A 195 -10.93 13.30 2.16
N SER A 196 -11.02 12.07 1.66
CA SER A 196 -10.68 11.69 0.29
C SER A 196 -11.93 11.25 -0.49
N GLY A 197 -11.74 10.92 -1.77
CA GLY A 197 -12.78 10.26 -2.58
C GLY A 197 -13.17 8.86 -2.12
N PHE A 198 -12.50 8.33 -1.09
CA PHE A 198 -12.74 7.04 -0.47
C PHE A 198 -14.11 7.05 0.24
N GLY A 199 -14.97 6.13 -0.13
CA GLY A 199 -16.30 6.02 0.47
C GLY A 199 -17.35 7.06 0.02
N ARG A 200 -17.09 7.89 -1.02
CA ARG A 200 -18.04 8.92 -1.52
C ARG A 200 -19.47 8.43 -1.76
N ARG A 201 -19.66 7.14 -2.02
CA ARG A 201 -20.97 6.51 -2.23
C ARG A 201 -21.60 5.97 -0.94
N SER A 202 -21.02 6.22 0.25
CA SER A 202 -21.59 5.82 1.54
C SER A 202 -22.26 7.02 2.22
N PRO A 203 -23.57 6.96 2.51
CA PRO A 203 -24.29 8.04 3.20
C PRO A 203 -23.68 8.40 4.56
N ALA A 204 -23.23 7.40 5.33
CA ALA A 204 -22.60 7.60 6.63
C ALA A 204 -21.31 8.43 6.52
N PHE A 205 -20.46 8.21 5.49
CA PHE A 205 -19.27 9.01 5.23
C PHE A 205 -19.61 10.43 4.74
N SER A 206 -20.75 10.59 4.06
CA SER A 206 -21.21 11.89 3.59
C SER A 206 -21.62 12.81 4.73
N VAL A 207 -22.21 12.28 5.80
CA VAL A 207 -22.59 13.05 7.00
C VAL A 207 -21.38 13.29 7.90
N ALA A 208 -20.56 12.27 8.13
CA ALA A 208 -19.40 12.36 9.02
C ALA A 208 -18.33 13.36 8.52
N ARG A 209 -18.26 13.65 7.20
CA ARG A 209 -17.32 14.65 6.64
C ARG A 209 -17.53 16.08 7.15
N PHE A 210 -18.71 16.37 7.71
CA PHE A 210 -19.03 17.69 8.29
C PHE A 210 -18.65 17.80 9.78
N ALA A 211 -18.16 16.71 10.42
CA ALA A 211 -17.67 16.77 11.80
C ALA A 211 -16.31 17.49 11.84
N PRO A 212 -16.20 18.66 12.47
CA PRO A 212 -14.93 19.40 12.56
C PRO A 212 -13.85 18.54 13.26
N GLY A 213 -12.64 18.50 12.70
CA GLY A 213 -11.49 17.85 13.33
C GLY A 213 -11.41 16.32 13.20
N LEU A 214 -12.48 15.63 12.80
CA LEU A 214 -12.49 14.17 12.68
C LEU A 214 -11.77 13.66 11.42
N PHE A 215 -11.79 14.44 10.35
CA PHE A 215 -11.20 14.07 9.07
C PHE A 215 -9.96 14.88 8.75
N ARG A 216 -8.90 14.17 8.37
CA ARG A 216 -7.63 14.73 7.95
C ARG A 216 -7.59 14.99 6.45
N SER A 217 -6.73 15.91 6.02
CA SER A 217 -6.42 16.11 4.60
C SER A 217 -5.58 14.94 4.06
N SER A 218 -5.44 14.86 2.73
CA SER A 218 -4.55 13.88 2.09
C SER A 218 -3.08 14.10 2.47
N GLU A 219 -2.66 15.34 2.62
CA GLU A 219 -1.32 15.74 3.05
C GLU A 219 -1.04 15.28 4.48
N GLN A 220 -1.97 15.51 5.39
CA GLN A 220 -1.88 15.03 6.77
C GLN A 220 -1.89 13.50 6.86
N GLY A 221 -2.60 12.82 5.95
CA GLY A 221 -2.58 11.36 5.86
C GLY A 221 -1.30 10.79 5.27
N ALA A 222 -0.65 11.54 4.40
CA ALA A 222 0.62 11.18 3.78
C ALA A 222 1.82 11.39 4.72
N ASP A 223 1.70 12.20 5.74
CA ASP A 223 2.79 12.58 6.64
C ASP A 223 3.51 11.37 7.27
N THR A 224 2.77 10.41 7.80
CA THR A 224 3.36 9.18 8.35
C THR A 224 3.99 8.30 7.28
N LEU A 225 3.41 8.23 6.06
CA LEU A 225 4.02 7.49 4.95
C LEU A 225 5.37 8.10 4.56
N VAL A 226 5.44 9.42 4.40
CA VAL A 226 6.67 10.13 4.07
C VAL A 226 7.71 9.93 5.16
N TRP A 227 7.34 10.07 6.42
CA TRP A 227 8.24 9.81 7.55
C TRP A 227 8.79 8.37 7.53
N LEU A 228 7.93 7.36 7.36
CA LEU A 228 8.37 5.96 7.23
C LEU A 228 9.28 5.72 6.02
N ALA A 229 9.08 6.47 4.95
CA ALA A 229 9.87 6.36 3.72
C ALA A 229 11.27 6.98 3.86
N THR A 230 11.45 8.04 4.68
CA THR A 230 12.66 8.87 4.65
C THR A 230 13.40 8.98 5.97
N ASP A 231 12.71 8.92 7.11
CA ASP A 231 13.30 9.19 8.42
C ASP A 231 14.11 7.99 8.95
N PRO A 232 15.35 8.16 9.41
CA PRO A 232 16.15 7.09 9.98
C PRO A 232 15.56 6.51 11.27
N ASP A 233 14.83 7.29 12.07
CA ASP A 233 14.21 6.83 13.31
C ASP A 233 12.96 5.96 13.08
N ALA A 234 12.48 5.88 11.83
CA ALA A 234 11.34 5.06 11.43
C ALA A 234 11.68 3.58 11.12
N LEU A 235 12.91 3.14 11.37
CA LEU A 235 13.42 1.81 10.99
C LEU A 235 13.06 0.72 12.01
N VAL A 236 11.77 0.46 12.21
CA VAL A 236 11.27 -0.60 13.12
C VAL A 236 10.62 -1.72 12.31
N PRO A 237 11.33 -2.83 12.04
CA PRO A 237 10.80 -3.92 11.23
C PRO A 237 9.51 -4.51 11.80
N GLY A 238 8.47 -4.64 10.99
CA GLY A 238 7.15 -5.14 11.39
C GLY A 238 6.29 -4.11 12.12
N GLY A 239 6.79 -2.89 12.32
CA GLY A 239 6.10 -1.84 13.06
C GLY A 239 4.81 -1.37 12.38
N HIS A 240 3.79 -1.06 13.21
CA HIS A 240 2.55 -0.41 12.80
C HIS A 240 2.46 0.98 13.44
N PHE A 241 2.21 1.99 12.63
CA PHE A 241 2.32 3.40 13.03
C PHE A 241 1.07 4.21 12.70
N ALA A 242 0.88 5.28 13.44
CA ALA A 242 0.02 6.40 13.06
C ALA A 242 0.63 7.69 13.62
N TRP A 243 0.54 8.80 12.89
CA TRP A 243 1.01 10.11 13.35
C TRP A 243 2.49 10.10 13.78
N ARG A 244 3.33 9.36 13.04
CA ARG A 244 4.77 9.15 13.30
C ARG A 244 5.08 8.47 14.65
N ALA A 245 4.11 7.76 15.23
CA ALA A 245 4.29 7.05 16.50
C ALA A 245 3.79 5.60 16.39
N PRO A 246 4.31 4.67 17.20
CA PRO A 246 3.78 3.32 17.27
C PRO A 246 2.27 3.33 17.53
N PHE A 247 1.54 2.51 16.80
CA PHE A 247 0.09 2.45 16.90
C PHE A 247 -0.37 1.00 17.08
N PRO A 248 -1.26 0.70 18.04
CA PRO A 248 -1.67 -0.66 18.30
C PRO A 248 -2.45 -1.27 17.13
N ALA A 249 -2.25 -2.56 16.91
CA ALA A 249 -3.08 -3.42 16.07
C ALA A 249 -3.64 -4.56 16.90
N THR A 250 -4.70 -5.23 16.41
CA THR A 250 -5.27 -6.38 17.14
C THR A 250 -4.29 -7.55 17.15
N GLY A 251 -4.29 -8.35 18.23
CA GLY A 251 -3.41 -9.52 18.35
C GLY A 251 -3.54 -10.50 17.16
N ARG A 252 -4.75 -10.65 16.59
CA ARG A 252 -4.95 -11.50 15.40
C ARG A 252 -4.34 -10.93 14.12
N SER A 253 -4.06 -9.62 14.06
CA SER A 253 -3.40 -8.95 12.92
C SER A 253 -1.87 -8.96 13.07
N THR A 254 -1.36 -9.26 14.26
CA THR A 254 0.08 -9.33 14.54
C THR A 254 0.56 -10.75 14.87
N ASP A 255 -0.33 -11.75 14.85
CA ASP A 255 -0.01 -13.15 15.13
C ASP A 255 0.93 -13.74 14.07
N PRO A 256 2.15 -14.21 14.46
CA PRO A 256 3.15 -14.70 13.50
C PRO A 256 2.71 -15.98 12.75
N ALA A 257 1.94 -16.84 13.39
CA ALA A 257 1.47 -18.07 12.75
C ALA A 257 0.43 -17.77 11.67
N ARG A 258 -0.47 -16.81 11.94
CA ARG A 258 -1.42 -16.30 10.92
C ARG A 258 -0.69 -15.60 9.79
N ALA A 259 0.33 -14.79 10.10
CA ALA A 259 1.13 -14.08 9.12
C ALA A 259 1.84 -15.05 8.16
N GLN A 260 2.44 -16.12 8.68
CA GLN A 260 3.09 -17.15 7.89
C GLN A 260 2.10 -17.92 6.99
N ARG A 261 0.91 -18.25 7.51
CA ARG A 261 -0.15 -18.94 6.73
C ARG A 261 -0.65 -18.04 5.60
N LEU A 262 -0.97 -16.76 5.92
CA LEU A 262 -1.39 -15.78 4.92
C LEU A 262 -0.35 -15.59 3.82
N TRP A 263 0.92 -15.52 4.18
CA TRP A 263 2.00 -15.37 3.20
C TRP A 263 1.98 -16.51 2.17
N ARG A 264 1.92 -17.75 2.64
CA ARG A 264 1.86 -18.93 1.75
C ARG A 264 0.64 -18.94 0.85
N SER A 265 -0.54 -18.65 1.41
CA SER A 265 -1.78 -18.61 0.64
C SER A 265 -1.85 -17.42 -0.32
N SER A 266 -1.22 -16.28 0.04
CA SER A 266 -1.11 -15.14 -0.87
C SER A 266 -0.17 -15.43 -2.05
N LEU A 267 0.96 -16.11 -1.82
CA LEU A 267 1.82 -16.59 -2.91
C LEU A 267 1.03 -17.48 -3.87
N ALA A 268 0.38 -18.52 -3.35
CA ALA A 268 -0.44 -19.41 -4.18
C ALA A 268 -1.55 -18.67 -4.94
N ALA A 269 -2.18 -17.66 -4.33
CA ALA A 269 -3.23 -16.87 -4.96
C ALA A 269 -2.73 -16.00 -6.13
N VAL A 270 -1.50 -15.48 -6.04
CA VAL A 270 -0.93 -14.64 -7.12
C VAL A 270 -0.17 -15.43 -8.18
N GLU A 271 0.14 -16.71 -7.95
CA GLU A 271 0.76 -17.60 -8.92
C GLU A 271 -0.26 -18.27 -9.86
N GLN A 272 -1.51 -18.43 -9.42
CA GLN A 272 -2.58 -19.12 -10.14
C GLN A 272 -3.37 -18.24 -11.11
N GLY A 273 -3.15 -16.93 -11.11
CA GLY A 273 -3.82 -15.93 -11.94
C GLY A 273 -3.09 -15.65 -13.26
#